data_d8585a801c9131c1e173b478eca80b77
#
_entry.id   d8585a801c9131c1e173b478eca80b77
#
_cell.length_a   1.000
_cell.length_b   1.000
_cell.length_c   1.000
_cell.angle_alpha   90.00
_cell.angle_beta   90.00
_cell.angle_gamma   90.00
#
_symmetry.space_group_name_H-M   'P 1'
#
loop_
_entity.id
_entity.type
_entity.pdbx_description
1 polymer ?
#
loop_
_entity_poly.entity_id
_entity_poly.type
_entity_poly.pdbx_seq_one_letter_code
_entity_poly.pdbx_strand_id
1 'polypeptide(L)'
;MDADLQDSPDEIPELYRMITEDGYDLVSGWKQKRYDPLSKTLPTKLFNATARKVSGIKNLHDFNCGLKAYRREVVKHIEVYGEMHRYIPYLAKNAGFKKIGEKVVHHQARKYGTTKFGLNRFVNGYLDLLSLWFLSKFGIKPMHFFGLLGSLMFLIGMISVIIVGGSKLYACLLYTSPSP
;
A
#
# COMPACT_ATOMS: atom_id res chain seq x y z
N MET A 1 18.81 6.17 3.18
CA MET A 1 19.54 5.10 3.90
C MET A 1 19.21 5.25 5.38
N ASP A 2 18.89 4.15 6.04
CA ASP A 2 18.61 4.16 7.49
C ASP A 2 19.93 4.23 8.29
N ALA A 3 19.89 4.87 9.47
CA ALA A 3 21.08 5.08 10.30
C ALA A 3 21.41 3.89 11.23
N ASP A 4 20.79 2.73 11.03
CA ASP A 4 20.94 1.56 11.89
C ASP A 4 22.09 0.61 11.47
N LEU A 5 22.91 1.05 10.52
CA LEU A 5 24.07 0.33 9.98
C LEU A 5 23.75 -1.05 9.39
N GLN A 6 22.50 -1.29 9.01
CA GLN A 6 22.10 -2.54 8.36
C GLN A 6 22.36 -2.53 6.85
N ASP A 7 22.36 -1.36 6.23
CA ASP A 7 22.66 -1.17 4.80
C ASP A 7 24.10 -0.69 4.63
N SER A 8 24.87 -1.29 3.70
CA SER A 8 26.25 -0.90 3.46
C SER A 8 26.35 0.40 2.67
N PRO A 9 27.15 1.38 3.10
CA PRO A 9 27.44 2.57 2.32
C PRO A 9 28.14 2.30 0.98
N ASP A 10 28.81 1.16 0.85
CA ASP A 10 29.54 0.76 -0.36
C ASP A 10 28.61 0.56 -1.57
N GLU A 11 27.32 0.42 -1.33
CA GLU A 11 26.32 0.31 -2.38
C GLU A 11 25.93 1.66 -3.03
N ILE A 12 26.27 2.78 -2.38
CA ILE A 12 25.89 4.13 -2.82
C ILE A 12 26.50 4.49 -4.18
N PRO A 13 27.80 4.25 -4.45
CA PRO A 13 28.40 4.62 -5.73
C PRO A 13 27.72 3.99 -6.93
N GLU A 14 27.33 2.71 -6.80
CA GLU A 14 26.67 2.02 -7.90
C GLU A 14 25.22 2.49 -8.09
N LEU A 15 24.49 2.74 -7.01
CA LEU A 15 23.16 3.35 -7.10
C LEU A 15 23.21 4.72 -7.76
N TYR A 16 24.25 5.52 -7.44
CA TYR A 16 24.48 6.80 -8.07
C TYR A 16 24.76 6.67 -9.56
N ARG A 17 25.60 5.69 -9.97
CA ARG A 17 25.88 5.40 -11.36
C ARG A 17 24.62 5.04 -12.14
N MET A 18 23.76 4.19 -11.57
CA MET A 18 22.49 3.80 -12.21
C MET A 18 21.58 5.01 -12.47
N ILE A 19 21.58 6.00 -11.57
CA ILE A 19 20.80 7.23 -11.77
C ILE A 19 21.45 8.12 -12.85
N THR A 20 22.77 8.30 -12.83
CA THR A 20 23.48 9.27 -13.67
C THR A 20 23.80 8.74 -15.05
N GLU A 21 24.26 7.49 -15.18
CA GLU A 21 24.72 6.88 -16.43
C GLU A 21 23.61 6.07 -17.10
N ASP A 22 22.92 5.20 -16.35
CA ASP A 22 21.87 4.35 -16.92
C ASP A 22 20.53 5.08 -17.05
N GLY A 23 20.43 6.29 -16.48
CA GLY A 23 19.26 7.18 -16.62
C GLY A 23 18.01 6.69 -15.92
N TYR A 24 18.14 5.96 -14.81
CA TYR A 24 17.00 5.63 -13.96
C TYR A 24 16.46 6.86 -13.23
N ASP A 25 15.14 6.91 -13.08
CA ASP A 25 14.49 7.95 -12.31
C ASP A 25 14.56 7.66 -10.80
N LEU A 26 14.46 6.36 -10.47
CA LEU A 26 14.51 5.84 -9.11
C LEU A 26 15.12 4.44 -9.12
N VAL A 27 16.03 4.17 -8.19
CA VAL A 27 16.58 2.84 -7.94
C VAL A 27 16.36 2.48 -6.47
N SER A 28 15.75 1.32 -6.22
CA SER A 28 15.53 0.78 -4.88
C SER A 28 16.47 -0.39 -4.61
N GLY A 29 16.98 -0.47 -3.39
CA GLY A 29 17.69 -1.66 -2.96
C GLY A 29 16.75 -2.85 -2.81
N TRP A 30 17.25 -4.06 -3.07
CA TRP A 30 16.57 -5.32 -2.82
C TRP A 30 17.38 -6.18 -1.85
N LYS A 31 16.82 -6.37 -0.65
CA LYS A 31 17.42 -7.23 0.39
C LYS A 31 17.05 -8.69 0.08
N GLN A 32 17.78 -9.32 -0.86
CA GLN A 32 17.50 -10.69 -1.30
C GLN A 32 17.68 -11.70 -0.16
N LYS A 33 18.76 -11.58 0.61
CA LYS A 33 19.01 -12.38 1.81
C LYS A 33 18.67 -11.55 3.04
N ARG A 34 17.63 -11.95 3.76
CA ARG A 34 17.20 -11.31 5.00
C ARG A 34 17.58 -12.22 6.18
N TYR A 35 18.25 -11.65 7.15
CA TYR A 35 18.57 -12.32 8.42
C TYR A 35 17.47 -12.14 9.48
N ASP A 36 16.30 -11.69 9.06
CA ASP A 36 15.15 -11.48 9.95
C ASP A 36 14.41 -12.80 10.26
N PRO A 37 13.81 -12.95 11.46
CA PRO A 37 13.03 -14.13 11.83
C PRO A 37 11.81 -14.30 10.91
N LEU A 38 11.37 -15.57 10.74
CA LEU A 38 10.26 -15.95 9.84
C LEU A 38 8.95 -15.19 10.11
N SER A 39 8.69 -14.85 11.37
CA SER A 39 7.51 -14.06 11.78
C SER A 39 7.45 -12.67 11.14
N LYS A 40 8.59 -12.11 10.71
CA LYS A 40 8.67 -10.82 10.01
C LYS A 40 8.74 -10.99 8.49
N THR A 41 9.34 -12.08 8.04
CA THR A 41 9.58 -12.31 6.61
C THR A 41 8.28 -12.62 5.86
N LEU A 42 7.39 -13.42 6.45
CA LEU A 42 6.12 -13.81 5.82
C LEU A 42 5.18 -12.61 5.59
N PRO A 43 4.90 -11.76 6.60
CA PRO A 43 4.11 -10.55 6.40
C PRO A 43 4.71 -9.59 5.37
N THR A 44 6.04 -9.45 5.37
CA THR A 44 6.73 -8.58 4.40
C THR A 44 6.61 -9.10 2.97
N LYS A 45 6.68 -10.40 2.75
CA LYS A 45 6.49 -11.01 1.42
C LYS A 45 5.06 -10.78 0.90
N LEU A 46 4.06 -10.98 1.77
CA LEU A 46 2.66 -10.72 1.42
C LEU A 46 2.45 -9.24 1.08
N PHE A 47 2.98 -8.34 1.91
CA PHE A 47 2.94 -6.90 1.68
C PHE A 47 3.56 -6.53 0.33
N ASN A 48 4.77 -6.99 0.04
CA ASN A 48 5.46 -6.70 -1.21
C ASN A 48 4.72 -7.27 -2.43
N ALA A 49 4.12 -8.46 -2.32
CA ALA A 49 3.31 -9.06 -3.38
C ALA A 49 2.06 -8.20 -3.68
N THR A 50 1.37 -7.75 -2.63
CA THR A 50 0.20 -6.89 -2.75
C THR A 50 0.59 -5.50 -3.28
N ALA A 51 1.67 -4.91 -2.77
CA ALA A 51 2.20 -3.63 -3.25
C ALA A 51 2.57 -3.67 -4.74
N ARG A 52 3.19 -4.75 -5.22
CA ARG A 52 3.46 -4.95 -6.65
C ARG A 52 2.19 -4.98 -7.50
N LYS A 53 1.18 -5.71 -7.02
CA LYS A 53 -0.10 -5.83 -7.73
C LYS A 53 -0.83 -4.50 -7.80
N VAL A 54 -0.85 -3.75 -6.70
CA VAL A 54 -1.50 -2.45 -6.60
C VAL A 54 -0.74 -1.38 -7.39
N SER A 55 0.59 -1.32 -7.25
CA SER A 55 1.42 -0.33 -7.94
C SER A 55 1.60 -0.62 -9.43
N GLY A 56 1.43 -1.87 -9.84
CA GLY A 56 1.73 -2.32 -11.20
C GLY A 56 3.23 -2.21 -11.57
N ILE A 57 4.13 -2.11 -10.58
CA ILE A 57 5.58 -2.09 -10.78
C ILE A 57 6.08 -3.52 -10.67
N LYS A 58 6.26 -4.18 -11.81
CA LYS A 58 6.64 -5.61 -11.84
C LYS A 58 8.09 -5.87 -11.42
N ASN A 59 8.97 -4.91 -11.66
CA ASN A 59 10.42 -5.05 -11.48
C ASN A 59 10.91 -4.72 -10.06
N LEU A 60 10.01 -4.47 -9.11
CA LEU A 60 10.37 -4.12 -7.74
C LEU A 60 9.94 -5.24 -6.79
N HIS A 61 10.91 -5.85 -6.11
CA HIS A 61 10.67 -6.96 -5.19
C HIS A 61 10.57 -6.48 -3.74
N ASP A 62 11.24 -5.36 -3.39
CA ASP A 62 11.28 -4.86 -2.03
C ASP A 62 10.91 -3.36 -1.95
N PHE A 63 9.68 -3.09 -1.56
CA PHE A 63 9.20 -1.71 -1.31
C PHE A 63 9.70 -1.16 0.02
N ASN A 64 10.07 -2.03 0.97
CA ASN A 64 10.45 -1.66 2.33
C ASN A 64 11.95 -1.37 2.49
N CYS A 65 12.76 -1.48 1.44
CA CYS A 65 14.18 -1.16 1.53
C CYS A 65 14.37 0.34 1.79
N GLY A 66 15.11 0.70 2.85
CA GLY A 66 15.45 2.09 3.17
C GLY A 66 16.48 2.70 2.23
N LEU A 67 17.30 1.85 1.59
CA LEU A 67 18.33 2.31 0.65
C LEU A 67 17.71 2.51 -0.73
N LYS A 68 17.56 3.78 -1.11
CA LYS A 68 17.01 4.19 -2.41
C LYS A 68 17.77 5.40 -2.94
N ALA A 69 17.95 5.46 -4.24
CA ALA A 69 18.50 6.60 -4.94
C ALA A 69 17.41 7.21 -5.85
N TYR A 70 17.39 8.53 -5.93
CA TYR A 70 16.39 9.28 -6.68
C TYR A 70 17.05 10.33 -7.55
N ARG A 71 16.49 10.53 -8.71
CA ARG A 71 16.75 11.72 -9.50
C ARG A 71 16.18 12.95 -8.79
N ARG A 72 16.84 14.10 -8.88
CA ARG A 72 16.40 15.34 -8.21
C ARG A 72 14.99 15.75 -8.60
N GLU A 73 14.62 15.55 -9.85
CA GLU A 73 13.30 15.86 -10.39
C GLU A 73 12.21 15.03 -9.69
N VAL A 74 12.46 13.74 -9.43
CA VAL A 74 11.52 12.87 -8.70
C VAL A 74 11.22 13.46 -7.32
N VAL A 75 12.26 13.81 -6.57
CA VAL A 75 12.10 14.36 -5.21
C VAL A 75 11.32 15.67 -5.19
N LYS A 76 11.44 16.48 -6.23
CA LYS A 76 10.73 17.77 -6.32
C LYS A 76 9.26 17.64 -6.72
N HIS A 77 8.88 16.54 -7.37
CA HIS A 77 7.51 16.36 -7.90
C HIS A 77 6.64 15.43 -7.04
N ILE A 78 7.22 14.70 -6.09
CA ILE A 78 6.46 13.84 -5.21
C ILE A 78 6.33 14.46 -3.83
N GLU A 79 5.11 14.41 -3.30
CA GLU A 79 4.84 14.77 -1.92
C GLU A 79 4.66 13.50 -1.09
N VAL A 80 5.41 13.39 0.00
CA VAL A 80 5.41 12.22 0.88
C VAL A 80 4.85 12.60 2.23
N TYR A 81 3.72 12.01 2.61
CA TYR A 81 3.05 12.25 3.88
C TYR A 81 3.13 11.02 4.78
N GLY A 82 3.37 11.24 6.07
CA GLY A 82 3.34 10.20 7.09
C GLY A 82 4.21 8.97 6.76
N GLU A 83 3.63 7.78 6.84
CA GLU A 83 4.32 6.50 6.59
C GLU A 83 4.48 6.16 5.08
N MET A 84 4.17 7.10 4.18
CA MET A 84 4.22 6.87 2.72
C MET A 84 5.63 6.70 2.14
N HIS A 85 6.68 6.79 2.95
CA HIS A 85 8.07 6.57 2.51
C HIS A 85 8.29 5.21 1.81
N ARG A 86 7.47 4.21 2.12
CA ARG A 86 7.52 2.88 1.48
C ARG A 86 6.96 2.88 0.07
N TYR A 87 6.09 3.83 -0.23
CA TYR A 87 5.36 3.93 -1.48
C TYR A 87 5.94 4.95 -2.46
N ILE A 88 7.10 5.51 -2.14
CA ILE A 88 7.79 6.46 -3.03
C ILE A 88 7.92 5.94 -4.46
N PRO A 89 8.25 4.65 -4.73
CA PRO A 89 8.29 4.13 -6.10
C PRO A 89 6.94 4.24 -6.82
N TYR A 90 5.86 4.02 -6.08
CA TYR A 90 4.52 4.14 -6.61
C TYR A 90 4.14 5.60 -6.89
N LEU A 91 4.44 6.53 -5.96
CA LEU A 91 4.21 7.96 -6.15
C LEU A 91 5.01 8.50 -7.33
N ALA A 92 6.27 8.09 -7.47
CA ALA A 92 7.11 8.44 -8.60
C ALA A 92 6.51 7.98 -9.94
N LYS A 93 6.02 6.72 -9.99
CA LYS A 93 5.36 6.18 -11.18
C LYS A 93 4.11 6.99 -11.55
N ASN A 94 3.28 7.36 -10.57
CA ASN A 94 2.08 8.16 -10.79
C ASN A 94 2.40 9.59 -11.22
N ALA A 95 3.53 10.14 -10.76
CA ALA A 95 4.05 11.44 -11.22
C ALA A 95 4.67 11.39 -12.63
N GLY A 96 4.67 10.21 -13.28
CA GLY A 96 5.15 10.04 -14.66
C GLY A 96 6.57 9.48 -14.80
N PHE A 97 7.28 9.24 -13.71
CA PHE A 97 8.63 8.66 -13.70
C PHE A 97 8.54 7.14 -13.86
N LYS A 98 8.87 6.63 -15.04
CA LYS A 98 8.65 5.22 -15.41
C LYS A 98 9.89 4.34 -15.29
N LYS A 99 11.08 4.93 -15.33
CA LYS A 99 12.34 4.18 -15.24
C LYS A 99 12.70 3.88 -13.78
N ILE A 100 12.01 2.90 -13.20
CA ILE A 100 12.24 2.43 -11.83
C ILE A 100 13.05 1.15 -11.90
N GLY A 101 14.25 1.17 -11.29
CA GLY A 101 15.18 0.05 -11.20
C GLY A 101 15.26 -0.54 -9.80
N GLU A 102 15.85 -1.71 -9.71
CA GLU A 102 16.14 -2.39 -8.46
C GLU A 102 17.56 -2.96 -8.51
N LYS A 103 18.26 -2.86 -7.39
CA LYS A 103 19.60 -3.42 -7.21
C LYS A 103 19.64 -4.32 -5.99
N VAL A 104 20.21 -5.51 -6.12
CA VAL A 104 20.48 -6.37 -4.97
C VAL A 104 21.53 -5.70 -4.08
N VAL A 105 21.19 -5.51 -2.81
CA VAL A 105 22.06 -4.87 -1.82
C VAL A 105 22.38 -5.81 -0.67
N HIS A 106 23.58 -5.68 -0.12
CA HIS A 106 24.00 -6.44 1.04
C HIS A 106 23.33 -5.91 2.30
N HIS A 107 22.62 -6.80 3.00
CA HIS A 107 21.97 -6.48 4.28
C HIS A 107 22.70 -7.18 5.41
N GLN A 108 23.08 -6.42 6.43
CA GLN A 108 23.74 -6.93 7.62
C GLN A 108 22.75 -7.10 8.77
N ALA A 109 23.02 -8.08 9.64
CA ALA A 109 22.25 -8.22 10.87
C ALA A 109 22.46 -6.98 11.75
N ARG A 110 21.40 -6.54 12.43
CA ARG A 110 21.46 -5.39 13.32
C ARG A 110 22.47 -5.64 14.44
N LYS A 111 23.42 -4.72 14.58
CA LYS A 111 24.46 -4.78 15.63
C LYS A 111 24.01 -4.16 16.95
N TYR A 112 23.14 -3.15 16.91
CA TYR A 112 22.73 -2.38 18.10
C TYR A 112 21.21 -2.19 18.11
N GLY A 113 20.63 -2.19 19.32
CA GLY A 113 19.23 -1.88 19.55
C GLY A 113 18.27 -3.07 19.40
N THR A 114 17.11 -2.97 20.05
CA THR A 114 16.02 -3.94 19.97
C THR A 114 14.94 -3.48 19.00
N THR A 115 14.36 -4.42 18.30
CA THR A 115 13.31 -4.11 17.32
C THR A 115 11.98 -3.87 18.03
N LYS A 116 11.45 -2.65 17.98
CA LYS A 116 10.10 -2.31 18.48
C LYS A 116 9.02 -2.60 17.41
N PHE A 117 8.99 -3.81 16.87
CA PHE A 117 7.97 -4.19 15.89
C PHE A 117 6.73 -4.71 16.61
N GLY A 118 5.65 -3.90 16.66
CA GLY A 118 4.32 -4.31 17.10
C GLY A 118 3.40 -4.65 15.92
N LEU A 119 2.34 -5.42 16.20
CA LEU A 119 1.26 -5.74 15.24
C LEU A 119 0.62 -4.48 14.64
N ASN A 120 0.53 -3.39 15.41
CA ASN A 120 -0.02 -2.12 14.96
C ASN A 120 0.69 -1.55 13.71
N ARG A 121 2.01 -1.73 13.60
CA ARG A 121 2.75 -1.26 12.43
C ARG A 121 2.42 -2.06 11.17
N PHE A 122 2.08 -3.33 11.32
CA PHE A 122 1.64 -4.18 10.22
C PHE A 122 0.25 -3.75 9.73
N VAL A 123 -0.69 -3.52 10.67
CA VAL A 123 -2.05 -3.04 10.36
C VAL A 123 -1.99 -1.68 9.68
N ASN A 124 -1.21 -0.73 10.21
CA ASN A 124 -1.04 0.58 9.61
C ASN A 124 -0.45 0.48 8.19
N GLY A 125 0.59 -0.34 7.99
CA GLY A 125 1.14 -0.56 6.66
C GLY A 125 0.13 -1.15 5.66
N TYR A 126 -0.78 -2.00 6.12
CA TYR A 126 -1.85 -2.53 5.27
C TYR A 126 -2.92 -1.49 4.95
N LEU A 127 -3.30 -0.67 5.93
CA LEU A 127 -4.25 0.44 5.74
C LEU A 127 -3.68 1.51 4.79
N ASP A 128 -2.38 1.82 4.90
CA ASP A 128 -1.69 2.71 3.98
C ASP A 128 -1.72 2.19 2.55
N LEU A 129 -1.54 0.87 2.39
CA LEU A 129 -1.60 0.21 1.09
C LEU A 129 -3.01 0.27 0.47
N LEU A 130 -4.03 0.09 1.30
CA LEU A 130 -5.42 0.25 0.91
C LEU A 130 -5.73 1.69 0.50
N SER A 131 -5.22 2.66 1.27
CA SER A 131 -5.37 4.09 0.98
C SER A 131 -4.72 4.47 -0.34
N LEU A 132 -3.52 3.96 -0.61
CA LEU A 132 -2.85 4.17 -1.89
C LEU A 132 -3.62 3.55 -3.07
N TRP A 133 -4.11 2.33 -2.89
CA TRP A 133 -4.95 1.69 -3.91
C TRP A 133 -6.19 2.53 -4.22
N PHE A 134 -6.85 3.02 -3.17
CA PHE A 134 -8.02 3.88 -3.29
C PHE A 134 -7.69 5.18 -4.01
N LEU A 135 -6.66 5.90 -3.56
CA LEU A 135 -6.20 7.15 -4.18
C LEU A 135 -5.78 6.96 -5.64
N SER A 136 -5.09 5.85 -5.94
CA SER A 136 -4.67 5.54 -7.31
C SER A 136 -5.83 5.35 -8.27
N LYS A 137 -6.86 4.65 -7.82
CA LYS A 137 -7.99 4.26 -8.66
C LYS A 137 -9.10 5.32 -8.68
N PHE A 138 -9.31 5.98 -7.55
CA PHE A 138 -10.45 6.88 -7.33
C PHE A 138 -10.04 8.31 -6.95
N GLY A 139 -8.75 8.62 -6.82
CA GLY A 139 -8.27 9.94 -6.39
C GLY A 139 -8.78 11.11 -7.24
N ILE A 140 -9.01 10.88 -8.55
CA ILE A 140 -9.56 11.88 -9.47
C ILE A 140 -11.10 11.90 -9.42
N LYS A 141 -11.75 10.77 -9.09
CA LYS A 141 -13.20 10.62 -9.11
C LYS A 141 -13.73 9.83 -7.89
N PRO A 142 -13.55 10.33 -6.67
CA PRO A 142 -13.98 9.63 -5.45
C PRO A 142 -15.49 9.43 -5.39
N MET A 143 -16.25 10.33 -6.02
CA MET A 143 -17.72 10.27 -6.09
C MET A 143 -18.25 9.00 -6.77
N HIS A 144 -17.51 8.41 -7.73
CA HIS A 144 -17.95 7.17 -8.35
C HIS A 144 -17.92 5.99 -7.38
N PHE A 145 -16.94 5.94 -6.49
CA PHE A 145 -16.84 4.90 -5.47
C PHE A 145 -17.90 5.06 -4.39
N PHE A 146 -17.99 6.25 -3.80
CA PHE A 146 -18.93 6.51 -2.72
C PHE A 146 -20.37 6.52 -3.21
N GLY A 147 -20.62 7.02 -4.43
CA GLY A 147 -21.94 6.99 -5.04
C GLY A 147 -22.44 5.56 -5.29
N LEU A 148 -21.57 4.68 -5.82
CA LEU A 148 -21.94 3.27 -6.04
C LEU A 148 -22.17 2.55 -4.72
N LEU A 149 -21.31 2.76 -3.74
CA LEU A 149 -21.44 2.14 -2.42
C LEU A 149 -22.70 2.64 -1.70
N GLY A 150 -22.96 3.97 -1.74
CA GLY A 150 -24.13 4.58 -1.14
C GLY A 150 -25.43 4.13 -1.80
N SER A 151 -25.48 4.06 -3.12
CA SER A 151 -26.68 3.55 -3.84
C SER A 151 -26.93 2.08 -3.54
N LEU A 152 -25.90 1.25 -3.43
CA LEU A 152 -26.04 -0.16 -3.05
C LEU A 152 -26.61 -0.30 -1.63
N MET A 153 -26.06 0.45 -0.67
CA MET A 153 -26.57 0.44 0.71
C MET A 153 -28.00 0.97 0.80
N PHE A 154 -28.32 2.00 0.02
CA PHE A 154 -29.68 2.53 -0.06
C PHE A 154 -30.67 1.48 -0.59
N LEU A 155 -30.34 0.75 -1.64
CA LEU A 155 -31.16 -0.33 -2.17
C LEU A 155 -31.36 -1.45 -1.16
N ILE A 156 -30.32 -1.88 -0.47
CA ILE A 156 -30.41 -2.91 0.58
C ILE A 156 -31.32 -2.42 1.71
N GLY A 157 -31.16 -1.19 2.16
CA GLY A 157 -32.00 -0.58 3.19
C GLY A 157 -33.48 -0.51 2.77
N MET A 158 -33.74 -0.04 1.54
CA MET A 158 -35.08 0.02 0.98
C MET A 158 -35.76 -1.35 0.89
N ILE A 159 -35.04 -2.37 0.41
CA ILE A 159 -35.54 -3.75 0.35
C ILE A 159 -35.88 -4.25 1.76
N SER A 160 -35.01 -3.99 2.73
CA SER A 160 -35.23 -4.39 4.13
C SER A 160 -36.49 -3.73 4.72
N VAL A 161 -36.69 -2.44 4.44
CA VAL A 161 -37.90 -1.71 4.88
C VAL A 161 -39.17 -2.28 4.24
N ILE A 162 -39.13 -2.61 2.95
CA ILE A 162 -40.26 -3.23 2.25
C ILE A 162 -40.60 -4.59 2.82
N ILE A 163 -39.59 -5.43 3.09
CA ILE A 163 -39.80 -6.78 3.67
C ILE A 163 -40.40 -6.67 5.06
N VAL A 164 -39.80 -5.86 5.93
CA VAL A 164 -40.26 -5.71 7.33
C VAL A 164 -41.62 -5.01 7.38
N GLY A 165 -41.83 -3.96 6.59
CA GLY A 165 -43.10 -3.25 6.49
C GLY A 165 -44.21 -4.13 5.93
N GLY A 166 -43.92 -4.87 4.85
CA GLY A 166 -44.86 -5.82 4.26
C GLY A 166 -45.25 -6.95 5.20
N SER A 167 -44.28 -7.50 5.92
CA SER A 167 -44.55 -8.59 6.92
C SER A 167 -45.39 -8.07 8.08
N LYS A 168 -45.17 -6.85 8.55
CA LYS A 168 -45.97 -6.21 9.60
C LYS A 168 -47.40 -5.92 9.14
N LEU A 169 -47.54 -5.40 7.93
CA LEU A 169 -48.84 -5.12 7.33
C LEU A 169 -49.66 -6.41 7.13
N TYR A 170 -49.02 -7.46 6.63
CA TYR A 170 -49.62 -8.77 6.46
C TYR A 170 -50.08 -9.37 7.81
N ALA A 171 -49.24 -9.32 8.84
CA ALA A 171 -49.59 -9.76 10.18
C ALA A 171 -50.75 -8.93 10.77
N CYS A 172 -50.77 -7.62 10.55
CA CYS A 172 -51.83 -6.75 11.02
C CYS A 172 -53.18 -7.07 10.34
N LEU A 173 -53.20 -7.32 9.03
CA LEU A 173 -54.39 -7.71 8.26
C LEU A 173 -54.93 -9.07 8.68
N LEU A 174 -54.06 -10.04 9.02
CA LEU A 174 -54.48 -11.33 9.53
C LEU A 174 -55.07 -11.23 10.95
N TYR A 175 -54.56 -10.34 11.80
CA TYR A 175 -55.09 -10.16 13.17
C TYR A 175 -56.38 -9.34 13.25
N THR A 176 -56.66 -8.52 12.23
CA THR A 176 -57.88 -7.69 12.13
C THR A 176 -58.99 -8.36 11.32
N SER A 177 -58.78 -9.59 10.80
CA SER A 177 -59.87 -10.37 10.19
C SER A 177 -60.89 -10.73 11.24
N PRO A 178 -62.18 -10.30 11.12
CA PRO A 178 -63.23 -10.64 12.08
C PRO A 178 -63.37 -12.14 12.11
N SER A 179 -63.27 -12.72 13.31
CA SER A 179 -63.67 -14.13 13.55
C SER A 179 -65.13 -14.29 13.22
N PRO A 180 -65.55 -15.33 12.49
CA PRO A 180 -66.94 -15.63 12.22
C PRO A 180 -67.72 -16.00 13.48
#